data_c8aadcfce70a7a2c7b689fc27544cf3c
#
_entry.id   c8aadcfce70a7a2c7b689fc27544cf3c
#
_cell.length_a   1.000
_cell.length_b   1.000
_cell.length_c   1.000
_cell.angle_alpha   90.00
_cell.angle_beta   90.00
_cell.angle_gamma   90.00
#
_symmetry.space_group_name_H-M   'P 1'
#
loop_
_entity.id
_entity.type
_entity.pdbx_description
1 polymer ?
#
loop_
_entity_poly.entity_id
_entity_poly.type
_entity_poly.pdbx_seq_one_letter_code
_entity_poly.pdbx_strand_id
1 'polypeptide(L)'
;MDIEGHEYLSILSMPDAILTKFRIIVIEFHYLEKLWNKEFFNLAAESFNKILTNHTCIHIHPNNLCGISRIRGVEIPKAAEFTFIRNDRFKNMGPQTNFPHPLDFDNISKNAVILPECWFSNLSK
;
A
#
# COMPACT_ATOMS: atom_id res chain seq x y z
N MET A 1 -7.45 1.85 -8.49
CA MET A 1 -8.71 1.50 -7.77
C MET A 1 -8.74 2.37 -6.53
N ASP A 2 -9.82 3.08 -6.34
CA ASP A 2 -10.10 3.90 -5.16
C ASP A 2 -11.63 3.80 -4.95
N ILE A 3 -12.06 3.04 -3.96
CA ILE A 3 -13.47 2.67 -3.72
C ILE A 3 -13.83 2.72 -2.22
N GLU A 4 -13.17 3.60 -1.49
CA GLU A 4 -13.55 4.04 -0.15
C GLU A 4 -13.69 2.90 0.87
N GLY A 5 -12.73 1.96 0.86
CA GLY A 5 -12.63 0.86 1.84
C GLY A 5 -13.15 -0.50 1.35
N HIS A 6 -13.61 -0.60 0.10
CA HIS A 6 -14.03 -1.87 -0.50
C HIS A 6 -12.89 -2.57 -1.28
N GLU A 7 -11.67 -2.02 -1.28
CA GLU A 7 -10.51 -2.52 -2.03
C GLU A 7 -10.19 -3.96 -1.64
N TYR A 8 -10.16 -4.25 -0.34
CA TYR A 8 -9.80 -5.56 0.21
C TYR A 8 -10.72 -6.67 -0.32
N LEU A 9 -12.02 -6.49 -0.20
CA LEU A 9 -13.00 -7.47 -0.67
C LEU A 9 -13.00 -7.58 -2.19
N SER A 10 -12.81 -6.46 -2.91
CA SER A 10 -12.72 -6.46 -4.37
C SER A 10 -11.52 -7.27 -4.87
N ILE A 11 -10.37 -7.15 -4.22
CA ILE A 11 -9.19 -7.95 -4.54
C ILE A 11 -9.44 -9.42 -4.22
N LEU A 12 -9.99 -9.74 -3.05
CA LEU A 12 -10.24 -11.13 -2.66
C LEU A 12 -11.24 -11.83 -3.58
N SER A 13 -12.28 -11.13 -4.02
CA SER A 13 -13.29 -11.67 -4.93
C SER A 13 -12.84 -11.76 -6.39
N MET A 14 -11.78 -11.03 -6.77
CA MET A 14 -11.30 -11.04 -8.15
C MET A 14 -10.66 -12.40 -8.49
N PRO A 15 -11.05 -13.06 -9.61
CA PRO A 15 -10.38 -14.27 -10.06
C PRO A 15 -8.89 -14.02 -10.35
N ASP A 16 -8.03 -14.96 -9.97
CA ASP A 16 -6.56 -14.85 -10.19
C ASP A 16 -6.24 -14.71 -11.68
N ALA A 17 -6.99 -15.38 -12.55
CA ALA A 17 -6.85 -15.26 -14.00
C ALA A 17 -7.10 -13.84 -14.53
N ILE A 18 -7.82 -13.00 -13.79
CA ILE A 18 -8.01 -11.58 -14.11
C ILE A 18 -6.90 -10.76 -13.48
N LEU A 19 -6.60 -10.99 -12.20
CA LEU A 19 -5.59 -10.24 -11.47
C LEU A 19 -4.22 -10.32 -12.18
N THR A 20 -3.84 -11.50 -12.66
CA THR A 20 -2.58 -11.73 -13.37
C THR A 20 -2.49 -11.06 -14.75
N LYS A 21 -3.60 -10.56 -15.31
CA LYS A 21 -3.56 -9.80 -16.58
C LYS A 21 -3.07 -8.36 -16.40
N PHE A 22 -3.21 -7.79 -15.23
CA PHE A 22 -2.73 -6.44 -14.96
C PHE A 22 -1.20 -6.42 -14.95
N ARG A 23 -0.61 -5.46 -15.68
CA ARG A 23 0.83 -5.22 -15.66
C ARG A 23 1.21 -4.32 -14.49
N ILE A 24 0.38 -3.36 -14.20
CA ILE A 24 0.50 -2.40 -13.10
C ILE A 24 -0.87 -2.33 -12.43
N ILE A 25 -0.87 -2.28 -11.11
CA ILE A 25 -2.04 -2.10 -10.28
C ILE A 25 -1.75 -0.92 -9.36
N VAL A 26 -2.62 0.09 -9.40
CA VAL A 26 -2.59 1.22 -8.47
C VAL A 26 -3.87 1.17 -7.65
N ILE A 27 -3.72 1.12 -6.33
CA ILE A 27 -4.84 1.00 -5.38
C ILE A 27 -4.61 1.97 -4.23
N GLU A 28 -5.59 2.80 -3.93
CA GLU A 28 -5.66 3.48 -2.65
C GLU A 28 -6.33 2.55 -1.63
N PHE A 29 -5.56 2.14 -0.62
CA PHE A 29 -6.08 1.35 0.50
C PHE A 29 -6.50 2.27 1.64
N HIS A 30 -7.75 2.13 2.06
CA HIS A 30 -8.35 2.88 3.16
C HIS A 30 -8.31 2.10 4.48
N TYR A 31 -8.54 2.82 5.59
CA TYR A 31 -8.65 2.26 6.94
C TYR A 31 -7.38 1.55 7.43
N LEU A 32 -6.20 1.96 6.98
CA LEU A 32 -4.93 1.36 7.39
C LEU A 32 -4.69 1.48 8.91
N GLU A 33 -5.29 2.46 9.59
CA GLU A 33 -5.24 2.58 11.03
C GLU A 33 -5.94 1.42 11.75
N LYS A 34 -6.79 0.66 11.06
CA LYS A 34 -7.47 -0.53 11.59
C LYS A 34 -6.62 -1.79 11.57
N LEU A 35 -5.37 -1.74 11.05
CA LEU A 35 -4.46 -2.90 11.02
C LEU A 35 -4.15 -3.47 12.42
N TRP A 36 -4.43 -2.74 13.49
CA TRP A 36 -4.34 -3.24 14.87
C TRP A 36 -5.56 -4.05 15.32
N ASN A 37 -6.64 -4.05 14.56
CA ASN A 37 -7.77 -4.95 14.75
C ASN A 37 -7.46 -6.27 14.03
N LYS A 38 -7.59 -7.41 14.75
CA LYS A 38 -7.22 -8.73 14.24
C LYS A 38 -8.00 -9.15 12.99
N GLU A 39 -9.31 -8.90 12.99
CA GLU A 39 -10.19 -9.26 11.87
C GLU A 39 -9.83 -8.46 10.63
N PHE A 40 -9.64 -7.15 10.80
CA PHE A 40 -9.22 -6.28 9.71
C PHE A 40 -7.81 -6.62 9.21
N PHE A 41 -6.87 -6.90 10.12
CA PHE A 41 -5.52 -7.33 9.74
C PHE A 41 -5.55 -8.59 8.88
N ASN A 42 -6.33 -9.60 9.25
CA ASN A 42 -6.46 -10.82 8.46
C ASN A 42 -7.01 -10.52 7.06
N LEU A 43 -8.07 -9.71 6.97
CA LEU A 43 -8.65 -9.29 5.69
C LEU A 43 -7.61 -8.58 4.80
N ALA A 44 -6.89 -7.62 5.37
CA ALA A 44 -5.86 -6.87 4.67
C ALA A 44 -4.70 -7.78 4.25
N ALA A 45 -4.18 -8.61 5.16
CA ALA A 45 -3.09 -9.53 4.90
C ALA A 45 -3.40 -10.49 3.74
N GLU A 46 -4.59 -11.10 3.72
CA GLU A 46 -5.02 -11.97 2.63
C GLU A 46 -5.10 -11.23 1.29
N SER A 47 -5.59 -9.98 1.30
CA SER A 47 -5.68 -9.14 0.09
C SER A 47 -4.30 -8.81 -0.47
N PHE A 48 -3.38 -8.37 0.41
CA PHE A 48 -1.99 -8.09 0.02
C PHE A 48 -1.27 -9.36 -0.45
N ASN A 49 -1.39 -10.47 0.26
CA ASN A 49 -0.78 -11.75 -0.12
C ASN A 49 -1.24 -12.19 -1.51
N LYS A 50 -2.52 -12.02 -1.81
CA LYS A 50 -3.07 -12.35 -3.13
C LYS A 50 -2.43 -11.53 -4.25
N ILE A 51 -2.28 -10.21 -4.06
CA ILE A 51 -1.60 -9.35 -5.04
C ILE A 51 -0.12 -9.75 -5.15
N LEU A 52 0.57 -9.89 -4.01
CA LEU A 52 2.00 -10.15 -3.93
C LEU A 52 2.42 -11.51 -4.48
N THR A 53 1.50 -12.44 -4.69
CA THR A 53 1.77 -13.70 -5.38
C THR A 53 2.35 -13.47 -6.79
N ASN A 54 1.88 -12.47 -7.52
CA ASN A 54 2.28 -12.22 -8.91
C ASN A 54 2.81 -10.80 -9.16
N HIS A 55 2.75 -9.93 -8.16
CA HIS A 55 3.17 -8.53 -8.25
C HIS A 55 4.08 -8.17 -7.10
N THR A 56 4.89 -7.16 -7.31
CA THR A 56 5.74 -6.55 -6.27
C THR A 56 5.27 -5.12 -6.04
N CYS A 57 5.13 -4.73 -4.78
CA CYS A 57 4.90 -3.32 -4.42
C CYS A 57 6.19 -2.53 -4.71
N ILE A 58 6.08 -1.52 -5.55
CA ILE A 58 7.21 -0.69 -5.98
C ILE A 58 7.13 0.75 -5.46
N HIS A 59 5.96 1.16 -5.00
CA HIS A 59 5.76 2.51 -4.46
C HIS A 59 4.58 2.56 -3.49
N ILE A 60 4.70 3.44 -2.48
CA ILE A 60 3.65 3.75 -1.52
C ILE A 60 3.62 5.27 -1.36
N HIS A 61 2.45 5.88 -1.57
CA HIS A 61 2.23 7.31 -1.37
C HIS A 61 1.08 7.52 -0.36
N PRO A 62 1.38 8.06 0.85
CA PRO A 62 0.34 8.34 1.84
C PRO A 62 -0.59 9.46 1.39
N ASN A 63 -1.89 9.31 1.61
CA ASN A 63 -2.85 10.37 1.38
C ASN A 63 -2.82 11.37 2.55
N ASN A 64 -2.31 12.59 2.30
CA ASN A 64 -2.18 13.62 3.33
C ASN A 64 -3.52 14.32 3.70
N LEU A 65 -4.59 14.11 2.93
CA LEU A 65 -5.94 14.56 3.27
C LEU A 65 -6.52 13.73 4.41
N CYS A 66 -6.35 12.40 4.36
CA CYS A 66 -6.91 11.46 5.34
C CYS A 66 -6.19 11.52 6.70
N GLY A 67 -4.95 12.03 6.71
CA GLY A 67 -4.14 12.17 7.91
C GLY A 67 -3.54 10.85 8.39
N ILE A 68 -2.98 10.91 9.61
CA ILE A 68 -2.28 9.78 10.25
C ILE A 68 -2.93 9.40 11.57
N SER A 69 -2.78 8.15 11.97
CA SER A 69 -3.02 7.65 13.33
C SER A 69 -1.71 7.22 13.95
N ARG A 70 -1.53 7.48 15.25
CA ARG A 70 -0.37 7.00 16.01
C ARG A 70 -0.85 5.96 17.02
N ILE A 71 -0.43 4.70 16.82
CA ILE A 71 -0.82 3.58 17.67
C ILE A 71 0.45 2.88 18.14
N ARG A 72 0.64 2.79 19.45
CA ARG A 72 1.82 2.16 20.09
C ARG A 72 3.15 2.71 19.59
N GLY A 73 3.19 4.02 19.27
CA GLY A 73 4.39 4.67 18.76
C GLY A 73 4.64 4.54 17.26
N VAL A 74 3.83 3.77 16.55
CA VAL A 74 3.89 3.64 15.08
C VAL A 74 2.92 4.61 14.44
N GLU A 75 3.39 5.38 13.47
CA GLU A 75 2.57 6.25 12.64
C GLU A 75 2.05 5.48 11.42
N ILE A 76 0.73 5.51 11.25
CA ILE A 76 0.03 4.81 10.18
C ILE A 76 -0.81 5.82 9.42
N PRO A 77 -0.60 6.04 8.11
CA PRO A 77 -1.52 6.83 7.30
C PRO A 77 -2.88 6.13 7.27
N LYS A 78 -3.98 6.90 7.32
CA LYS A 78 -5.33 6.30 7.26
C LYS A 78 -5.68 5.77 5.88
N ALA A 79 -5.13 6.40 4.84
CA ALA A 79 -5.17 5.92 3.47
C ALA A 79 -3.84 6.15 2.79
N ALA A 80 -3.48 5.26 1.87
CA ALA A 80 -2.30 5.39 1.05
C ALA A 80 -2.51 4.70 -0.30
N GLU A 81 -1.94 5.28 -1.34
CA GLU A 81 -1.85 4.68 -2.66
C GLU A 81 -0.67 3.72 -2.73
N PHE A 82 -0.92 2.52 -3.19
CA PHE A 82 0.08 1.50 -3.44
C PHE A 82 0.16 1.21 -4.92
N THR A 83 1.37 1.22 -5.46
CA THR A 83 1.63 0.81 -6.83
C THR A 83 2.33 -0.54 -6.85
N PHE A 84 1.74 -1.49 -7.56
CA PHE A 84 2.28 -2.82 -7.76
C PHE A 84 2.61 -3.04 -9.23
N ILE A 85 3.74 -3.69 -9.51
CA ILE A 85 4.12 -4.12 -10.86
C ILE A 85 4.21 -5.63 -10.93
N ARG A 86 3.73 -6.23 -12.03
CA ARG A 86 3.81 -7.67 -12.22
C ARG A 86 5.26 -8.15 -12.29
N ASN A 87 5.57 -9.25 -11.62
CA ASN A 87 6.94 -9.73 -11.38
C ASN A 87 7.77 -9.99 -12.64
N ASP A 88 7.12 -10.30 -13.77
CA ASP A 88 7.79 -10.48 -15.06
C ASP A 88 8.15 -9.17 -15.79
N ARG A 89 7.80 -8.01 -15.23
CA ARG A 89 7.87 -6.70 -15.89
C ARG A 89 8.92 -5.76 -15.33
N PHE A 90 9.62 -6.14 -14.28
CA PHE A 90 10.65 -5.28 -13.72
C PHE A 90 11.91 -6.07 -13.33
N LYS A 91 13.02 -5.34 -13.22
CA LYS A 91 14.26 -5.85 -12.62
C LYS A 91 14.35 -5.29 -11.22
N ASN A 92 14.53 -6.15 -10.23
CA ASN A 92 14.74 -5.69 -8.86
C ASN A 92 16.05 -4.89 -8.78
N MET A 93 15.95 -3.61 -8.41
CA MET A 93 17.07 -2.69 -8.23
C MET A 93 17.34 -2.38 -6.75
N GLY A 94 16.69 -3.10 -5.86
CA GLY A 94 16.74 -2.87 -4.41
C GLY A 94 15.58 -2.01 -3.89
N PRO A 95 15.48 -1.86 -2.56
CA PRO A 95 14.42 -1.10 -1.94
C PRO A 95 14.56 0.41 -2.21
N GLN A 96 13.44 1.09 -2.40
CA GLN A 96 13.38 2.55 -2.38
C GLN A 96 13.55 3.03 -0.95
N THR A 97 14.45 3.97 -0.73
CA THR A 97 14.78 4.52 0.61
C THR A 97 14.49 6.01 0.74
N ASN A 98 14.20 6.70 -0.37
CA ASN A 98 13.93 8.14 -0.37
C ASN A 98 12.43 8.38 -0.49
N PHE A 99 11.82 8.91 0.56
CA PHE A 99 10.41 9.31 0.63
C PHE A 99 10.28 10.74 1.16
N PRO A 100 9.34 11.54 0.63
CA PRO A 100 8.51 11.25 -0.55
C PRO A 100 9.34 11.16 -1.83
N HIS A 101 8.81 10.45 -2.85
CA HIS A 101 9.45 10.39 -4.15
C HIS A 101 9.31 11.74 -4.87
N PRO A 102 10.31 12.22 -5.66
CA PRO A 102 10.23 13.51 -6.33
C PRO A 102 9.04 13.72 -7.31
N LEU A 103 8.40 12.63 -7.71
CA LEU A 103 7.20 12.64 -8.56
C LEU A 103 5.89 12.54 -7.78
N ASP A 104 5.95 12.44 -6.45
CA ASP A 104 4.76 12.40 -5.62
C ASP A 104 4.09 13.78 -5.58
N PHE A 105 2.77 13.77 -5.64
CA PHE A 105 1.95 14.95 -5.47
C PHE A 105 1.01 14.75 -4.30
N ASP A 106 1.06 15.67 -3.35
CA ASP A 106 0.15 15.68 -2.22
C ASP A 106 -1.28 15.98 -2.65
N ASN A 107 -2.26 15.31 -2.04
CA ASN A 107 -3.69 15.53 -2.31
C ASN A 107 -4.15 16.93 -1.95
N ILE A 108 -3.53 17.55 -0.95
CA ILE A 108 -3.84 18.92 -0.49
C ILE A 108 -2.56 19.67 -0.10
N SER A 109 -2.64 21.01 -0.05
CA SER A 109 -1.56 21.92 0.33
C SER A 109 -1.23 21.90 1.83
N LYS A 110 -1.20 20.71 2.46
CA LYS A 110 -0.70 20.48 3.82
C LYS A 110 0.64 19.78 3.74
N ASN A 111 1.32 19.68 4.89
CA ASN A 111 2.58 18.94 4.96
C ASN A 111 2.40 17.49 4.48
N ALA A 112 3.34 17.04 3.68
CA ALA A 112 3.41 15.64 3.25
C ALA A 112 3.45 14.69 4.46
N VAL A 113 2.82 13.54 4.33
CA VAL A 113 2.95 12.45 5.31
C VAL A 113 4.18 11.64 4.96
N ILE A 114 5.18 11.67 5.84
CA ILE A 114 6.41 10.90 5.67
C ILE A 114 6.19 9.53 6.29
N LEU A 115 6.38 8.48 5.48
CA LEU A 115 6.29 7.11 5.96
C LEU A 115 7.44 6.78 6.92
N PRO A 116 7.16 6.20 8.10
CA PRO A 116 8.22 5.65 8.95
C PRO A 116 8.99 4.54 8.24
N GLU A 117 10.25 4.36 8.61
CA GLU A 117 11.15 3.39 7.99
C GLU A 117 10.61 1.96 7.96
N CYS A 118 9.80 1.57 8.95
CA CYS A 118 9.18 0.25 9.01
C CYS A 118 8.24 -0.09 7.83
N TRP A 119 7.85 0.90 7.01
CA TRP A 119 7.03 0.69 5.83
C TRP A 119 7.84 0.25 4.59
N PHE A 120 9.14 0.48 4.56
CA PHE A 120 9.96 0.23 3.37
C PHE A 120 11.32 -0.42 3.65
N SER A 121 11.74 -0.51 4.90
CA SER A 121 12.94 -1.27 5.25
C SER A 121 12.57 -2.73 5.56
N ASN A 122 13.34 -3.65 4.99
CA ASN A 122 13.34 -5.00 5.52
C ASN A 122 13.91 -4.92 6.93
N LEU A 123 13.09 -5.14 7.95
CA LEU A 123 13.56 -5.47 9.28
C LEU A 123 14.28 -6.82 9.18
N SER A 124 15.51 -6.79 8.63
CA SER A 124 16.41 -7.91 8.76
C SER A 124 16.64 -8.13 10.25
N LYS A 125 16.13 -9.25 10.72
CA LYS A 125 16.37 -9.78 12.06
C LYS A 125 17.85 -10.04 12.28
#